data_29c9bc33c4ed2df9243f3ae49cfb497b
#
_entry.id   29c9bc33c4ed2df9243f3ae49cfb497b
#
_cell.length_a   1.000
_cell.length_b   1.000
_cell.length_c   1.000
_cell.angle_alpha   90.00
_cell.angle_beta   90.00
_cell.angle_gamma   90.00
#
_symmetry.space_group_name_H-M   'P 1'
#
loop_
_entity.id
_entity.type
_entity.pdbx_description
1 polymer ?
#
loop_
_entity_poly.entity_id
_entity_poly.type
_entity_poly.pdbx_seq_one_letter_code
_entity_poly.pdbx_strand_id
1 'polypeptide(L)'
;MSNELRMKETLAGKWLLTYDGVVRGYLRIEEDSVSEVCLGQAPSDSLKAIVVPGFVNAHTHIGDSVAFPAPKGSVEEIVGPPDGYKHRILRSAPRKSKIDAMQESIRLMSRTGTSAFVDFREGGLEGLKEFSDALTDDSPRSAVLGRPMGVESKRREVDAILDACDGIGMSAYRDWPVDFLRDVSRAAKSKKKMFALHASEVVREDLERILDLGPSFLVHMTCALESDLAQCAREGLPIVVCPRSNEFFGLCPDIPMMLRSGVTVGLGTDNCMVSRPDMLEELKAAYRLSKAKGGITPLETVRLASFSGRKVLNANGNITTEIDVKDDLAVIGMGGDDPLRDLVTVGRSENIKALVRGGKVRWRS
;
A
#
# COMPACT_ATOMS: atom_id res chain seq x y z
N MET A 1 -12.84 -38.98 -35.38
CA MET A 1 -12.08 -39.03 -34.13
C MET A 1 -11.79 -37.58 -33.73
N SER A 2 -12.62 -37.04 -32.89
CA SER A 2 -12.57 -35.67 -32.41
C SER A 2 -11.41 -35.55 -31.40
N ASN A 3 -10.39 -34.81 -31.79
CA ASN A 3 -9.39 -34.27 -30.84
C ASN A 3 -10.10 -33.17 -30.03
N GLU A 4 -10.75 -33.53 -28.96
CA GLU A 4 -11.11 -32.60 -27.88
C GLU A 4 -9.77 -32.07 -27.32
N LEU A 5 -9.44 -30.84 -27.68
CA LEU A 5 -8.46 -30.04 -27.00
C LEU A 5 -8.91 -29.96 -25.52
N ARG A 6 -8.34 -30.84 -24.67
CA ARG A 6 -8.50 -30.72 -23.21
C ARG A 6 -8.00 -29.31 -22.86
N MET A 7 -8.91 -28.41 -22.55
CA MET A 7 -8.59 -27.13 -21.94
C MET A 7 -7.66 -27.40 -20.77
N LYS A 8 -6.54 -26.67 -20.71
CA LYS A 8 -5.55 -26.90 -19.67
C LYS A 8 -6.09 -26.34 -18.36
N GLU A 9 -6.67 -27.23 -17.56
CA GLU A 9 -7.15 -26.92 -16.20
C GLU A 9 -5.97 -26.93 -15.24
N THR A 10 -5.91 -25.94 -14.34
CA THR A 10 -4.95 -25.87 -13.25
C THR A 10 -5.69 -25.60 -11.93
N LEU A 11 -5.39 -26.38 -10.91
CA LEU A 11 -5.94 -26.20 -9.56
C LEU A 11 -4.88 -25.54 -8.68
N ALA A 12 -5.18 -24.33 -8.17
CA ALA A 12 -4.22 -23.55 -7.41
C ALA A 12 -4.72 -23.24 -6.01
N GLY A 13 -3.93 -23.62 -5.01
CA GLY A 13 -4.20 -23.38 -3.59
C GLY A 13 -4.63 -24.62 -2.85
N LYS A 14 -4.42 -24.60 -1.56
CA LYS A 14 -4.99 -25.53 -0.56
C LYS A 14 -5.66 -24.77 0.58
N TRP A 15 -5.43 -23.47 0.61
CA TRP A 15 -5.96 -22.53 1.59
C TRP A 15 -6.37 -21.23 0.90
N LEU A 16 -7.49 -20.67 1.33
CA LEU A 16 -7.99 -19.37 0.94
C LEU A 16 -8.02 -18.48 2.18
N LEU A 17 -7.48 -17.26 2.06
CA LEU A 17 -7.57 -16.27 3.11
C LEU A 17 -8.87 -15.47 2.98
N THR A 18 -9.78 -15.66 3.92
CA THR A 18 -10.96 -14.81 4.12
C THR A 18 -10.68 -13.73 5.17
N TYR A 19 -11.63 -12.83 5.37
CA TYR A 19 -11.51 -11.84 6.45
C TYR A 19 -11.38 -12.49 7.82
N ASP A 20 -12.13 -13.57 8.10
CA ASP A 20 -12.18 -14.20 9.42
C ASP A 20 -11.05 -15.20 9.67
N GLY A 21 -10.33 -15.60 8.64
CA GLY A 21 -9.22 -16.54 8.77
C GLY A 21 -8.93 -17.33 7.50
N VAL A 22 -8.19 -18.40 7.66
CA VAL A 22 -7.84 -19.31 6.57
C VAL A 22 -8.81 -20.48 6.54
N VAL A 23 -9.38 -20.73 5.38
CA VAL A 23 -10.24 -21.88 5.12
C VAL A 23 -9.61 -22.82 4.09
N ARG A 24 -10.00 -24.11 4.10
CA ARG A 24 -9.63 -25.03 3.03
C ARG A 24 -10.35 -24.63 1.75
N GLY A 25 -9.60 -24.54 0.64
CA GLY A 25 -10.15 -24.20 -0.65
C GLY A 25 -9.06 -23.96 -1.70
N TYR A 26 -9.49 -23.83 -2.94
CA TYR A 26 -8.62 -23.67 -4.10
C TYR A 26 -9.31 -22.91 -5.24
N LEU A 27 -8.52 -22.43 -6.19
CA LEU A 27 -9.00 -21.85 -7.44
C LEU A 27 -8.99 -22.89 -8.54
N ARG A 28 -10.06 -22.97 -9.32
CA ARG A 28 -10.08 -23.63 -10.62
C ARG A 28 -9.74 -22.59 -11.68
N ILE A 29 -8.74 -22.88 -12.49
CA ILE A 29 -8.22 -21.98 -13.52
C ILE A 29 -8.28 -22.68 -14.86
N GLU A 30 -8.95 -22.06 -15.81
CA GLU A 30 -9.14 -22.54 -17.18
C GLU A 30 -8.70 -21.43 -18.15
N GLU A 31 -7.83 -21.73 -19.09
CA GLU A 31 -7.31 -20.78 -20.10
C GLU A 31 -6.82 -19.45 -19.48
N ASP A 32 -6.01 -19.55 -18.40
CA ASP A 32 -5.50 -18.41 -17.64
C ASP A 32 -6.59 -17.48 -17.06
N SER A 33 -7.76 -18.06 -16.73
CA SER A 33 -8.83 -17.35 -16.04
C SER A 33 -9.34 -18.16 -14.87
N VAL A 34 -9.65 -17.52 -13.76
CA VAL A 34 -10.32 -18.17 -12.63
C VAL A 34 -11.77 -18.43 -13.04
N SER A 35 -12.12 -19.71 -13.16
CA SER A 35 -13.49 -20.14 -13.47
C SER A 35 -14.33 -20.36 -12.22
N GLU A 36 -13.69 -20.76 -11.10
CA GLU A 36 -14.38 -21.06 -9.85
C GLU A 36 -13.49 -20.87 -8.62
N VAL A 37 -14.09 -20.45 -7.51
CA VAL A 37 -13.51 -20.47 -6.15
C VAL A 37 -14.15 -21.63 -5.40
N CYS A 38 -13.39 -22.69 -5.17
CA CYS A 38 -13.87 -23.93 -4.57
C CYS A 38 -13.56 -23.96 -3.08
N LEU A 39 -14.57 -24.18 -2.24
CA LEU A 39 -14.40 -24.44 -0.80
C LEU A 39 -14.24 -25.93 -0.53
N GLY A 40 -13.46 -26.27 0.49
CA GLY A 40 -13.22 -27.65 0.90
C GLY A 40 -11.82 -28.16 0.57
N GLN A 41 -11.65 -29.48 0.63
CA GLN A 41 -10.34 -30.10 0.43
C GLN A 41 -9.94 -30.05 -1.05
N ALA A 42 -8.80 -29.45 -1.32
CA ALA A 42 -8.22 -29.42 -2.66
C ALA A 42 -7.78 -30.82 -3.12
N PRO A 43 -7.94 -31.17 -4.41
CA PRO A 43 -7.37 -32.38 -4.99
C PRO A 43 -5.86 -32.50 -4.71
N SER A 44 -5.34 -33.74 -4.73
CA SER A 44 -3.95 -34.05 -4.35
C SER A 44 -2.91 -33.39 -5.27
N ASP A 45 -3.26 -33.21 -6.53
CA ASP A 45 -2.46 -32.59 -7.59
C ASP A 45 -2.50 -31.07 -7.62
N SER A 46 -3.33 -30.45 -6.75
CA SER A 46 -3.41 -28.98 -6.64
C SER A 46 -2.09 -28.39 -6.19
N LEU A 47 -1.75 -27.22 -6.75
CA LEU A 47 -0.58 -26.45 -6.33
C LEU A 47 -0.64 -26.15 -4.83
N LYS A 48 0.41 -26.54 -4.08
CA LYS A 48 0.51 -26.21 -2.64
C LYS A 48 0.75 -24.71 -2.47
N ALA A 49 -0.32 -23.96 -2.24
CA ALA A 49 -0.29 -22.52 -2.08
C ALA A 49 -1.41 -22.04 -1.14
N ILE A 50 -1.22 -20.86 -0.58
CA ILE A 50 -2.30 -20.04 -0.03
C ILE A 50 -2.71 -19.02 -1.09
N VAL A 51 -4.01 -18.84 -1.26
CA VAL A 51 -4.59 -17.77 -2.07
C VAL A 51 -4.99 -16.65 -1.13
N VAL A 52 -4.45 -15.47 -1.36
CA VAL A 52 -4.75 -14.28 -0.56
C VAL A 52 -5.27 -13.17 -1.46
N PRO A 53 -6.12 -12.26 -0.96
CA PRO A 53 -6.39 -11.02 -1.68
C PRO A 53 -5.07 -10.32 -1.99
N GLY A 54 -4.89 -9.86 -3.22
CA GLY A 54 -3.68 -9.17 -3.64
C GLY A 54 -3.33 -8.02 -2.69
N PHE A 55 -2.05 -7.87 -2.37
CA PHE A 55 -1.62 -6.87 -1.41
C PHE A 55 -1.89 -5.45 -1.92
N VAL A 56 -2.21 -4.57 -0.99
CA VAL A 56 -2.33 -3.13 -1.21
C VAL A 56 -1.18 -2.44 -0.49
N ASN A 57 -0.31 -1.79 -1.26
CA ASN A 57 0.68 -0.88 -0.71
C ASN A 57 0.03 0.49 -0.51
N ALA A 58 -0.47 0.74 0.70
CA ALA A 58 -1.37 1.87 0.97
C ALA A 58 -0.66 3.24 1.06
N HIS A 59 0.67 3.26 0.97
CA HIS A 59 1.45 4.51 0.92
C HIS A 59 2.82 4.27 0.31
N THR A 60 3.13 5.01 -0.75
CA THR A 60 4.44 5.01 -1.42
C THR A 60 4.84 6.40 -1.87
N HIS A 61 6.14 6.56 -2.13
CA HIS A 61 6.76 7.66 -2.87
C HIS A 61 7.65 7.06 -3.96
N ILE A 62 7.05 6.45 -5.01
CA ILE A 62 7.85 5.74 -6.02
C ILE A 62 8.76 6.66 -6.85
N GLY A 63 8.49 7.96 -6.88
CA GLY A 63 9.32 8.89 -7.62
C GLY A 63 10.69 9.11 -6.99
N ASP A 64 10.85 8.84 -5.72
CA ASP A 64 12.15 8.94 -5.06
C ASP A 64 13.03 7.68 -5.23
N SER A 65 12.52 6.66 -5.93
CA SER A 65 13.29 5.46 -6.29
C SER A 65 14.60 5.78 -7.01
N VAL A 66 14.66 6.89 -7.74
CA VAL A 66 15.87 7.36 -8.41
C VAL A 66 17.00 7.73 -7.43
N ALA A 67 16.65 7.97 -6.16
CA ALA A 67 17.58 8.30 -5.09
C ALA A 67 18.01 7.08 -4.25
N PHE A 68 17.59 5.87 -4.62
CA PHE A 68 17.97 4.64 -3.91
C PHE A 68 19.44 4.24 -4.15
N PRO A 69 20.18 3.80 -3.11
CA PRO A 69 19.79 3.80 -1.70
C PRO A 69 20.00 5.16 -1.02
N ALA A 70 19.12 5.50 -0.09
CA ALA A 70 19.28 6.70 0.72
C ALA A 70 20.49 6.60 1.67
N PRO A 71 21.21 7.71 1.91
CA PRO A 71 22.20 7.77 2.97
C PRO A 71 21.53 7.69 4.36
N LYS A 72 22.30 7.37 5.39
CA LYS A 72 21.84 7.48 6.78
C LYS A 72 21.66 8.96 7.14
N GLY A 73 20.65 9.25 7.93
CA GLY A 73 20.34 10.60 8.43
C GLY A 73 19.00 10.65 9.15
N SER A 74 18.65 11.80 9.68
CA SER A 74 17.32 12.04 10.26
C SER A 74 16.23 12.14 9.18
N VAL A 75 14.96 12.07 9.59
CA VAL A 75 13.82 12.30 8.69
C VAL A 75 13.96 13.65 7.98
N GLU A 76 14.32 14.72 8.71
CA GLU A 76 14.47 16.06 8.14
C GLU A 76 15.59 16.13 7.08
N GLU A 77 16.78 15.55 7.36
CA GLU A 77 17.92 15.55 6.44
C GLU A 77 17.65 14.73 5.17
N ILE A 78 16.90 13.67 5.26
CA ILE A 78 16.67 12.73 4.16
C ILE A 78 15.42 13.09 3.35
N VAL A 79 14.27 13.31 3.99
CA VAL A 79 12.98 13.51 3.31
C VAL A 79 12.34 14.86 3.57
N GLY A 80 12.88 15.67 4.51
CA GLY A 80 12.29 16.96 4.91
C GLY A 80 12.26 17.97 3.77
N PRO A 81 11.10 18.59 3.47
CA PRO A 81 11.02 19.67 2.50
C PRO A 81 11.63 20.97 3.07
N PRO A 82 12.18 21.90 2.24
CA PRO A 82 12.32 21.76 0.80
C PRO A 82 13.65 21.13 0.35
N ASP A 83 14.64 20.95 1.25
CA ASP A 83 16.04 20.72 0.87
C ASP A 83 16.63 19.39 1.39
N GLY A 84 15.84 18.50 1.96
CA GLY A 84 16.26 17.14 2.28
C GLY A 84 16.88 16.43 1.07
N TYR A 85 17.69 15.41 1.30
CA TYR A 85 18.39 14.63 0.26
C TYR A 85 17.45 14.25 -0.90
N LYS A 86 16.28 13.73 -0.59
CA LYS A 86 15.22 13.39 -1.55
C LYS A 86 14.96 14.54 -2.54
N HIS A 87 14.68 15.72 -2.02
CA HIS A 87 14.28 16.88 -2.84
C HIS A 87 15.41 17.38 -3.74
N ARG A 88 16.66 17.32 -3.27
CA ARG A 88 17.84 17.67 -4.10
C ARG A 88 18.00 16.72 -5.28
N ILE A 89 17.87 15.39 -5.03
CA ILE A 89 17.97 14.40 -6.10
C ILE A 89 16.81 14.52 -7.07
N LEU A 90 15.58 14.67 -6.59
CA LEU A 90 14.40 14.81 -7.48
C LEU A 90 14.51 16.04 -8.40
N ARG A 91 15.10 17.15 -7.94
CA ARG A 91 15.32 18.35 -8.77
C ARG A 91 16.41 18.14 -9.80
N SER A 92 17.47 17.39 -9.49
CA SER A 92 18.64 17.23 -10.36
C SER A 92 18.57 16.02 -11.29
N ALA A 93 17.79 14.99 -10.96
CA ALA A 93 17.71 13.76 -11.74
C ALA A 93 17.04 14.00 -13.10
N PRO A 94 17.62 13.46 -14.20
CA PRO A 94 17.00 13.50 -15.51
C PRO A 94 15.61 12.84 -15.48
N ARG A 95 14.65 13.42 -16.23
CA ARG A 95 13.28 12.91 -16.32
C ARG A 95 13.23 11.41 -16.65
N LYS A 96 14.03 10.98 -17.64
CA LYS A 96 14.09 9.56 -18.03
C LYS A 96 14.51 8.66 -16.88
N SER A 97 15.52 9.06 -16.10
CA SER A 97 16.00 8.28 -14.94
C SER A 97 14.94 8.13 -13.85
N LYS A 98 14.13 9.17 -13.64
CA LYS A 98 13.00 9.12 -12.70
C LYS A 98 11.92 8.13 -13.17
N ILE A 99 11.56 8.17 -14.46
CA ILE A 99 10.59 7.26 -15.06
C ILE A 99 11.09 5.81 -15.01
N ASP A 100 12.33 5.56 -15.41
CA ASP A 100 12.93 4.22 -15.40
C ASP A 100 12.94 3.62 -13.97
N ALA A 101 13.29 4.43 -12.96
CA ALA A 101 13.30 4.01 -11.55
C ALA A 101 11.89 3.71 -11.01
N MET A 102 10.90 4.53 -11.37
CA MET A 102 9.49 4.27 -11.04
C MET A 102 8.99 2.98 -11.69
N GLN A 103 9.31 2.73 -12.96
CA GLN A 103 8.95 1.49 -13.64
C GLN A 103 9.53 0.26 -12.94
N GLU A 104 10.79 0.32 -12.48
CA GLU A 104 11.40 -0.79 -11.74
C GLU A 104 10.66 -1.04 -10.41
N SER A 105 10.29 0.01 -9.69
CA SER A 105 9.50 -0.08 -8.46
C SER A 105 8.12 -0.70 -8.71
N ILE A 106 7.44 -0.30 -9.80
CA ILE A 106 6.15 -0.86 -10.20
C ILE A 106 6.29 -2.35 -10.56
N ARG A 107 7.34 -2.73 -11.32
CA ARG A 107 7.63 -4.14 -11.63
C ARG A 107 7.88 -4.97 -10.36
N LEU A 108 8.63 -4.41 -9.40
CA LEU A 108 8.88 -5.08 -8.12
C LEU A 108 7.58 -5.29 -7.35
N MET A 109 6.72 -4.27 -7.23
CA MET A 109 5.41 -4.40 -6.58
C MET A 109 4.59 -5.55 -7.20
N SER A 110 4.51 -5.63 -8.53
CA SER A 110 3.84 -6.75 -9.20
C SER A 110 4.49 -8.09 -8.86
N ARG A 111 5.82 -8.16 -8.79
CA ARG A 111 6.54 -9.41 -8.47
C ARG A 111 6.38 -9.87 -7.03
N THR A 112 6.02 -8.97 -6.13
CA THR A 112 5.88 -9.25 -4.69
C THR A 112 4.42 -9.33 -4.22
N GLY A 113 3.48 -9.51 -5.16
CA GLY A 113 2.08 -9.79 -4.85
C GLY A 113 1.21 -8.55 -4.66
N THR A 114 1.72 -7.35 -4.95
CA THR A 114 0.95 -6.11 -4.88
C THR A 114 -0.01 -6.00 -6.06
N SER A 115 -1.29 -5.84 -5.79
CA SER A 115 -2.36 -5.65 -6.78
C SER A 115 -2.78 -4.19 -6.93
N ALA A 116 -2.57 -3.39 -5.87
CA ALA A 116 -2.87 -1.97 -5.88
C ALA A 116 -1.91 -1.17 -4.98
N PHE A 117 -1.73 0.11 -5.26
CA PHE A 117 -0.91 1.00 -4.42
C PHE A 117 -1.41 2.44 -4.44
N VAL A 118 -1.04 3.20 -3.40
CA VAL A 118 -1.24 4.64 -3.30
C VAL A 118 0.11 5.33 -3.40
N ASP A 119 0.28 6.26 -4.34
CA ASP A 119 1.51 7.04 -4.48
C ASP A 119 1.30 8.52 -4.13
N PHE A 120 2.12 9.04 -3.23
CA PHE A 120 2.20 10.47 -2.94
C PHE A 120 3.20 11.10 -3.89
N ARG A 121 2.69 11.88 -4.85
CA ARG A 121 3.48 12.36 -5.97
C ARG A 121 3.90 13.82 -5.81
N GLU A 122 5.19 14.02 -5.57
CA GLU A 122 5.82 15.33 -5.60
C GLU A 122 6.01 15.82 -7.04
N GLY A 123 6.28 17.14 -7.19
CA GLY A 123 6.60 17.75 -8.48
C GLY A 123 5.38 18.28 -9.24
N GLY A 124 4.23 18.47 -8.56
CA GLY A 124 3.04 19.06 -9.17
C GLY A 124 2.59 18.32 -10.43
N LEU A 125 2.16 19.04 -11.44
CA LEU A 125 1.68 18.47 -12.71
C LEU A 125 2.77 17.69 -13.47
N GLU A 126 4.04 18.13 -13.41
CA GLU A 126 5.11 17.41 -14.11
C GLU A 126 5.40 16.07 -13.41
N GLY A 127 5.38 16.04 -12.08
CA GLY A 127 5.51 14.79 -11.34
C GLY A 127 4.38 13.79 -11.65
N LEU A 128 3.15 14.26 -11.81
CA LEU A 128 2.01 13.44 -12.23
C LEU A 128 2.19 12.89 -13.64
N LYS A 129 2.73 13.69 -14.55
CA LYS A 129 3.04 13.27 -15.91
C LYS A 129 4.16 12.21 -15.93
N GLU A 130 5.23 12.41 -15.16
CA GLU A 130 6.29 11.41 -15.01
C GLU A 130 5.74 10.07 -14.47
N PHE A 131 4.81 10.13 -13.51
CA PHE A 131 4.13 8.96 -12.97
C PHE A 131 3.29 8.27 -14.05
N SER A 132 2.48 9.01 -14.80
CA SER A 132 1.67 8.46 -15.88
C SER A 132 2.53 7.76 -16.94
N ASP A 133 3.68 8.36 -17.31
CA ASP A 133 4.60 7.77 -18.29
C ASP A 133 5.34 6.52 -17.75
N ALA A 134 5.36 6.33 -16.43
CA ALA A 134 5.92 5.13 -15.82
C ALA A 134 4.95 3.96 -15.78
N LEU A 135 3.64 4.19 -15.90
CA LEU A 135 2.63 3.14 -15.89
C LEU A 135 2.62 2.34 -17.20
N THR A 136 2.26 1.07 -17.10
CA THR A 136 2.00 0.15 -18.21
C THR A 136 0.71 -0.60 -17.95
N ASP A 137 0.17 -1.30 -18.94
CA ASP A 137 -1.04 -2.15 -18.78
C ASP A 137 -0.87 -3.24 -17.72
N ASP A 138 0.38 -3.58 -17.42
CA ASP A 138 0.74 -4.58 -16.43
C ASP A 138 0.97 -4.02 -15.03
N SER A 139 0.85 -2.70 -14.85
CA SER A 139 1.02 -2.06 -13.54
C SER A 139 -0.09 -2.47 -12.57
N PRO A 140 0.19 -2.61 -11.26
CA PRO A 140 -0.86 -2.68 -10.24
C PRO A 140 -1.78 -1.48 -10.35
N ARG A 141 -3.04 -1.62 -9.92
CA ARG A 141 -3.93 -0.46 -9.85
C ARG A 141 -3.31 0.60 -8.96
N SER A 142 -3.36 1.85 -9.38
CA SER A 142 -2.78 2.95 -8.62
C SER A 142 -3.82 4.00 -8.29
N ALA A 143 -3.72 4.58 -7.09
CA ALA A 143 -4.30 5.86 -6.75
C ALA A 143 -3.14 6.85 -6.54
N VAL A 144 -3.11 7.94 -7.30
CA VAL A 144 -2.05 8.93 -7.18
C VAL A 144 -2.56 10.20 -6.49
N LEU A 145 -1.87 10.59 -5.43
CA LEU A 145 -2.14 11.80 -4.67
C LEU A 145 -1.07 12.84 -4.98
N GLY A 146 -1.43 13.83 -5.79
CA GLY A 146 -0.52 14.89 -6.19
C GLY A 146 -0.22 15.84 -5.04
N ARG A 147 0.95 16.46 -5.05
CA ARG A 147 1.35 17.48 -4.07
C ARG A 147 1.59 18.81 -4.77
N PRO A 148 0.97 19.92 -4.31
CA PRO A 148 1.33 21.26 -4.76
C PRO A 148 2.82 21.56 -4.53
N MET A 149 3.42 22.37 -5.39
CA MET A 149 4.85 22.66 -5.34
C MET A 149 5.28 23.47 -4.11
N GLY A 150 4.37 24.24 -3.54
CA GLY A 150 4.60 25.05 -2.35
C GLY A 150 3.38 25.89 -1.99
N VAL A 151 3.53 26.73 -0.96
CA VAL A 151 2.47 27.63 -0.48
C VAL A 151 2.08 28.71 -1.51
N GLU A 152 2.96 28.97 -2.46
CA GLU A 152 2.71 29.90 -3.57
C GLU A 152 1.76 29.34 -4.63
N SER A 153 1.41 28.05 -4.53
CA SER A 153 0.48 27.39 -5.45
C SER A 153 -0.89 28.05 -5.38
N LYS A 154 -1.26 28.70 -6.47
CA LYS A 154 -2.57 29.32 -6.59
C LYS A 154 -3.67 28.26 -6.66
N ARG A 155 -4.87 28.61 -6.27
CA ARG A 155 -6.05 27.72 -6.36
C ARG A 155 -6.17 27.04 -7.71
N ARG A 156 -5.88 27.74 -8.82
CA ARG A 156 -5.90 27.17 -10.18
C ARG A 156 -4.92 26.02 -10.37
N GLU A 157 -3.72 26.08 -9.74
CA GLU A 157 -2.74 25.00 -9.80
C GLU A 157 -3.22 23.79 -9.01
N VAL A 158 -3.74 24.00 -7.79
CA VAL A 158 -4.33 22.92 -6.97
C VAL A 158 -5.48 22.24 -7.71
N ASP A 159 -6.36 23.02 -8.36
CA ASP A 159 -7.47 22.48 -9.15
C ASP A 159 -6.96 21.68 -10.36
N ALA A 160 -5.91 22.13 -11.06
CA ALA A 160 -5.31 21.43 -12.17
C ALA A 160 -4.64 20.10 -11.73
N ILE A 161 -3.95 20.09 -10.57
CA ILE A 161 -3.41 18.87 -9.97
C ILE A 161 -4.55 17.90 -9.67
N LEU A 162 -5.60 18.37 -9.01
CA LEU A 162 -6.76 17.55 -8.68
C LEU A 162 -7.45 16.99 -9.93
N ASP A 163 -7.48 17.72 -11.04
CA ASP A 163 -8.08 17.22 -12.28
C ASP A 163 -7.26 16.09 -12.93
N ALA A 164 -5.95 16.04 -12.62
CA ALA A 164 -5.00 15.07 -13.18
C ALA A 164 -4.72 13.85 -12.29
N CYS A 165 -5.29 13.77 -11.06
CA CYS A 165 -4.98 12.73 -10.09
C CYS A 165 -6.18 12.35 -9.22
N ASP A 166 -6.01 11.37 -8.30
CA ASP A 166 -7.08 10.84 -7.45
C ASP A 166 -7.26 11.63 -6.14
N GLY A 167 -6.36 12.57 -5.85
CA GLY A 167 -6.42 13.36 -4.63
C GLY A 167 -5.15 14.15 -4.36
N ILE A 168 -5.05 14.71 -3.16
CA ILE A 168 -3.87 15.42 -2.67
C ILE A 168 -3.23 14.67 -1.52
N GLY A 169 -1.89 14.48 -1.59
CA GLY A 169 -1.06 13.90 -0.55
C GLY A 169 -0.06 14.92 0.00
N MET A 170 -0.25 15.36 1.25
CA MET A 170 0.60 16.37 1.90
C MET A 170 1.66 15.72 2.79
N SER A 171 2.78 16.41 3.04
CA SER A 171 3.70 16.09 4.13
C SER A 171 3.05 16.39 5.49
N ALA A 172 3.82 16.45 6.58
CA ALA A 172 3.28 16.67 7.91
C ALA A 172 2.46 17.96 8.02
N TYR A 173 1.46 17.96 8.92
CA TYR A 173 0.62 19.13 9.19
C TYR A 173 1.47 20.37 9.50
N ARG A 174 2.53 20.20 10.28
CA ARG A 174 3.45 21.28 10.70
C ARG A 174 4.30 21.89 9.58
N ASP A 175 4.38 21.23 8.42
CA ASP A 175 5.21 21.71 7.29
C ASP A 175 4.50 22.82 6.49
N TRP A 176 3.23 23.07 6.76
CA TRP A 176 2.39 23.94 5.95
C TRP A 176 1.59 24.95 6.77
N PRO A 177 1.35 26.17 6.26
CA PRO A 177 0.39 27.09 6.87
C PRO A 177 -1.00 26.44 6.90
N VAL A 178 -1.69 26.56 8.03
CA VAL A 178 -2.99 25.92 8.24
C VAL A 178 -4.06 26.37 7.25
N ASP A 179 -4.05 27.65 6.87
CA ASP A 179 -5.03 28.18 5.90
C ASP A 179 -4.80 27.57 4.51
N PHE A 180 -3.53 27.35 4.11
CA PHE A 180 -3.21 26.63 2.88
C PHE A 180 -3.73 25.19 2.90
N LEU A 181 -3.50 24.46 4.00
CA LEU A 181 -4.04 23.11 4.16
C LEU A 181 -5.56 23.05 4.09
N ARG A 182 -6.24 24.02 4.71
CA ARG A 182 -7.71 24.15 4.64
C ARG A 182 -8.21 24.39 3.21
N ASP A 183 -7.54 25.25 2.48
CA ASP A 183 -7.93 25.56 1.08
C ASP A 183 -7.71 24.35 0.16
N VAL A 184 -6.58 23.64 0.32
CA VAL A 184 -6.28 22.41 -0.43
C VAL A 184 -7.28 21.29 -0.09
N SER A 185 -7.57 21.09 1.20
CA SER A 185 -8.55 20.10 1.65
C SER A 185 -9.95 20.39 1.10
N ARG A 186 -10.40 21.66 1.18
CA ARG A 186 -11.69 22.09 0.62
C ARG A 186 -11.76 21.87 -0.89
N ALA A 187 -10.64 22.13 -1.61
CA ALA A 187 -10.53 21.86 -3.03
C ALA A 187 -10.72 20.36 -3.35
N ALA A 188 -10.03 19.49 -2.63
CA ALA A 188 -10.15 18.05 -2.79
C ALA A 188 -11.58 17.57 -2.51
N LYS A 189 -12.16 18.00 -1.37
CA LYS A 189 -13.55 17.68 -1.00
C LYS A 189 -14.57 18.12 -2.05
N SER A 190 -14.42 19.35 -2.58
CA SER A 190 -15.35 19.87 -3.60
C SER A 190 -15.37 19.04 -4.88
N LYS A 191 -14.26 18.38 -5.19
CA LYS A 191 -14.11 17.45 -6.34
C LYS A 191 -14.36 15.99 -5.96
N LYS A 192 -14.75 15.70 -4.70
CA LYS A 192 -14.93 14.32 -4.16
C LYS A 192 -13.68 13.47 -4.31
N LYS A 193 -12.50 14.07 -4.14
CA LYS A 193 -11.20 13.43 -4.23
C LYS A 193 -10.56 13.28 -2.85
N MET A 194 -9.63 12.34 -2.74
CA MET A 194 -8.92 12.07 -1.48
C MET A 194 -8.08 13.27 -1.04
N PHE A 195 -7.99 13.45 0.27
CA PHE A 195 -7.03 14.32 0.92
C PHE A 195 -6.36 13.53 2.03
N ALA A 196 -5.06 13.36 1.98
CA ALA A 196 -4.30 12.61 2.97
C ALA A 196 -3.01 13.35 3.34
N LEU A 197 -2.49 13.09 4.53
CA LEU A 197 -1.25 13.70 5.00
C LEU A 197 -0.49 12.79 5.98
N HIS A 198 0.81 13.05 6.11
CA HIS A 198 1.64 12.49 7.16
C HIS A 198 1.28 13.18 8.48
N ALA A 199 1.23 12.43 9.57
CA ALA A 199 0.89 12.97 10.87
C ALA A 199 1.64 12.24 11.99
N SER A 200 2.07 12.99 12.98
CA SER A 200 2.68 12.46 14.22
C SER A 200 3.77 11.41 13.97
N GLU A 201 4.62 11.61 12.96
CA GLU A 201 5.69 10.66 12.63
C GLU A 201 6.85 10.73 13.64
N VAL A 202 7.49 11.90 13.77
CA VAL A 202 8.67 12.13 14.62
C VAL A 202 8.27 12.79 15.93
N VAL A 203 7.26 13.62 15.90
CA VAL A 203 6.67 14.28 17.07
C VAL A 203 5.17 14.22 16.99
N ARG A 204 4.51 14.18 18.15
CA ARG A 204 3.04 14.24 18.22
C ARG A 204 2.55 15.59 17.74
N GLU A 205 1.54 15.60 16.88
CA GLU A 205 0.85 16.78 16.38
C GLU A 205 -0.57 16.87 16.96
N ASP A 206 -1.17 18.05 16.83
CA ASP A 206 -2.54 18.32 17.30
C ASP A 206 -3.56 17.63 16.39
N LEU A 207 -4.07 16.49 16.85
CA LEU A 207 -4.99 15.67 16.07
C LEU A 207 -6.31 16.38 15.77
N GLU A 208 -6.85 17.21 16.69
CA GLU A 208 -8.12 17.92 16.46
C GLU A 208 -8.01 18.82 15.23
N ARG A 209 -6.92 19.58 15.13
CA ARG A 209 -6.66 20.45 13.97
C ARG A 209 -6.48 19.67 12.68
N ILE A 210 -5.89 18.47 12.77
CA ILE A 210 -5.74 17.58 11.61
C ILE A 210 -7.10 17.04 11.17
N LEU A 211 -7.94 16.63 12.11
CA LEU A 211 -9.32 16.14 11.84
C LEU A 211 -10.23 17.21 11.24
N ASP A 212 -10.07 18.48 11.62
CA ASP A 212 -10.78 19.63 11.02
C ASP A 212 -10.56 19.74 9.50
N LEU A 213 -9.41 19.26 9.01
CA LEU A 213 -9.15 19.19 7.57
C LEU A 213 -9.96 18.07 6.90
N GLY A 214 -10.44 17.08 7.65
CA GLY A 214 -11.19 15.91 7.18
C GLY A 214 -10.41 15.05 6.20
N PRO A 215 -9.27 14.52 6.62
CA PRO A 215 -8.48 13.63 5.80
C PRO A 215 -9.20 12.31 5.51
N SER A 216 -8.88 11.70 4.37
CA SER A 216 -9.35 10.36 3.99
C SER A 216 -8.63 9.26 4.76
N PHE A 217 -7.37 9.48 5.09
CA PHE A 217 -6.52 8.64 5.93
C PHE A 217 -5.29 9.43 6.39
N LEU A 218 -4.60 8.95 7.42
CA LEU A 218 -3.34 9.48 7.91
C LEU A 218 -2.21 8.51 7.68
N VAL A 219 -0.97 9.02 7.55
CA VAL A 219 0.23 8.19 7.42
C VAL A 219 1.08 8.34 8.69
N HIS A 220 1.69 7.24 9.13
CA HIS A 220 2.54 7.05 10.28
C HIS A 220 1.84 7.00 11.63
N MET A 221 1.47 8.11 12.22
CA MET A 221 0.94 8.22 13.60
C MET A 221 1.83 7.52 14.66
N THR A 222 3.14 7.49 14.43
CA THR A 222 4.13 6.76 15.23
C THR A 222 4.23 7.32 16.66
N CYS A 223 4.04 8.63 16.82
CA CYS A 223 4.07 9.34 18.11
C CYS A 223 2.68 9.60 18.69
N ALA A 224 1.63 8.95 18.15
CA ALA A 224 0.26 9.12 18.64
C ALA A 224 0.09 8.51 20.04
N LEU A 225 -0.76 9.14 20.84
CA LEU A 225 -1.25 8.58 22.10
C LEU A 225 -2.45 7.66 21.84
N GLU A 226 -2.75 6.80 22.80
CA GLU A 226 -3.93 5.93 22.71
C GLU A 226 -5.24 6.73 22.55
N SER A 227 -5.33 7.91 23.18
CA SER A 227 -6.47 8.84 23.01
C SER A 227 -6.63 9.33 21.58
N ASP A 228 -5.51 9.61 20.88
CA ASP A 228 -5.52 10.04 19.49
C ASP A 228 -6.02 8.88 18.59
N LEU A 229 -5.53 7.67 18.85
CA LEU A 229 -5.95 6.49 18.10
C LEU A 229 -7.43 6.16 18.34
N ALA A 230 -7.91 6.26 19.58
CA ALA A 230 -9.32 6.08 19.90
C ALA A 230 -10.21 7.13 19.18
N GLN A 231 -9.71 8.35 18.99
CA GLN A 231 -10.41 9.37 18.24
C GLN A 231 -10.44 9.03 16.74
N CYS A 232 -9.31 8.62 16.13
CA CYS A 232 -9.29 8.15 14.75
C CYS A 232 -10.27 6.97 14.54
N ALA A 233 -10.33 6.03 15.50
CA ALA A 233 -11.26 4.90 15.43
C ALA A 233 -12.73 5.34 15.44
N ARG A 234 -13.10 6.31 16.31
CA ARG A 234 -14.48 6.87 16.36
C ARG A 234 -14.87 7.55 15.07
N GLU A 235 -13.95 8.27 14.45
CA GLU A 235 -14.15 8.92 13.15
C GLU A 235 -14.09 7.95 11.96
N GLY A 236 -13.78 6.68 12.19
CA GLY A 236 -13.57 5.70 11.13
C GLY A 236 -12.37 6.02 10.22
N LEU A 237 -11.44 6.86 10.69
CA LEU A 237 -10.28 7.35 9.94
C LEU A 237 -9.17 6.30 9.91
N PRO A 238 -8.80 5.75 8.74
CA PRO A 238 -7.73 4.79 8.63
C PRO A 238 -6.35 5.42 8.88
N ILE A 239 -5.41 4.59 9.37
CA ILE A 239 -4.00 4.95 9.50
C ILE A 239 -3.17 3.98 8.65
N VAL A 240 -2.20 4.51 7.89
CA VAL A 240 -1.22 3.72 7.15
C VAL A 240 0.11 3.77 7.88
N VAL A 241 0.65 2.62 8.25
CA VAL A 241 1.96 2.51 8.89
C VAL A 241 2.99 1.96 7.91
N CYS A 242 4.25 2.38 8.09
CA CYS A 242 5.36 2.06 7.20
C CYS A 242 6.54 1.49 8.02
N PRO A 243 6.42 0.26 8.55
CA PRO A 243 7.36 -0.30 9.53
C PRO A 243 8.82 -0.24 9.13
N ARG A 244 9.19 -0.54 7.87
CA ARG A 244 10.57 -0.55 7.41
C ARG A 244 11.16 0.85 7.26
N SER A 245 10.35 1.77 6.73
CA SER A 245 10.74 3.20 6.64
C SER A 245 10.91 3.78 8.03
N ASN A 246 9.97 3.55 8.93
CA ASN A 246 10.07 4.03 10.31
C ASN A 246 11.31 3.44 11.02
N GLU A 247 11.58 2.13 10.87
CA GLU A 247 12.77 1.49 11.46
C GLU A 247 14.07 2.10 10.94
N PHE A 248 14.16 2.44 9.65
CA PHE A 248 15.32 3.11 9.07
C PHE A 248 15.64 4.43 9.78
N PHE A 249 14.62 5.18 10.19
CA PHE A 249 14.74 6.43 10.94
C PHE A 249 14.77 6.23 12.46
N GLY A 250 14.87 4.99 12.95
CA GLY A 250 14.88 4.69 14.40
C GLY A 250 13.53 4.85 15.08
N LEU A 251 12.44 4.88 14.32
CA LEU A 251 11.06 4.97 14.79
C LEU A 251 10.41 3.59 14.81
N CYS A 252 9.39 3.41 15.66
CA CYS A 252 8.65 2.15 15.74
C CYS A 252 7.16 2.41 16.01
N PRO A 253 6.28 2.23 15.01
CA PRO A 253 4.84 2.39 15.19
C PRO A 253 4.30 1.33 16.16
N ASP A 254 3.36 1.73 17.03
CA ASP A 254 2.69 0.80 17.94
C ASP A 254 1.45 0.19 17.28
N ILE A 255 1.69 -0.72 16.32
CA ILE A 255 0.62 -1.41 15.59
C ILE A 255 -0.33 -2.15 16.55
N PRO A 256 0.16 -2.90 17.57
CA PRO A 256 -0.73 -3.53 18.54
C PRO A 256 -1.66 -2.54 19.26
N MET A 257 -1.16 -1.38 19.67
CA MET A 257 -1.99 -0.33 20.29
C MET A 257 -3.03 0.22 19.32
N MET A 258 -2.65 0.49 18.07
CA MET A 258 -3.57 0.95 17.02
C MET A 258 -4.73 -0.02 16.81
N LEU A 259 -4.42 -1.32 16.69
CA LEU A 259 -5.45 -2.35 16.52
C LEU A 259 -6.37 -2.49 17.74
N ARG A 260 -5.80 -2.46 18.96
CA ARG A 260 -6.61 -2.48 20.21
C ARG A 260 -7.51 -1.26 20.35
N SER A 261 -7.10 -0.11 19.84
CA SER A 261 -7.91 1.10 19.79
C SER A 261 -9.03 1.06 18.76
N GLY A 262 -9.11 0.00 17.93
CA GLY A 262 -10.13 -0.17 16.91
C GLY A 262 -9.87 0.55 15.59
N VAL A 263 -8.65 1.08 15.39
CA VAL A 263 -8.27 1.77 14.15
C VAL A 263 -8.14 0.77 12.99
N THR A 264 -8.63 1.14 11.83
CA THR A 264 -8.29 0.45 10.58
C THR A 264 -6.85 0.80 10.21
N VAL A 265 -5.94 -0.19 10.26
CA VAL A 265 -4.52 -0.01 9.95
C VAL A 265 -4.17 -0.65 8.62
N GLY A 266 -3.65 0.13 7.67
CA GLY A 266 -3.06 -0.34 6.42
C GLY A 266 -1.54 -0.37 6.49
N LEU A 267 -0.89 -1.14 5.62
CA LEU A 267 0.57 -1.13 5.42
C LEU A 267 0.96 -0.34 4.17
N GLY A 268 2.05 0.42 4.27
CA GLY A 268 2.71 1.09 3.16
C GLY A 268 4.23 0.92 3.25
N THR A 269 4.92 1.04 2.12
CA THR A 269 6.40 0.95 2.09
C THR A 269 7.08 2.31 2.16
N ASP A 270 6.32 3.39 2.01
CA ASP A 270 6.77 4.78 2.07
C ASP A 270 7.86 5.08 1.02
N ASN A 271 8.93 5.73 1.42
CA ASN A 271 10.01 6.21 0.55
C ASN A 271 10.78 5.07 -0.11
N CYS A 272 10.63 4.94 -1.43
CA CYS A 272 11.29 3.88 -2.20
C CYS A 272 12.82 4.03 -2.27
N MET A 273 13.35 5.19 -1.93
CA MET A 273 14.80 5.39 -1.76
C MET A 273 15.33 4.81 -0.44
N VAL A 274 14.46 4.64 0.58
CA VAL A 274 14.79 4.06 1.88
C VAL A 274 14.59 2.55 1.86
N SER A 275 13.43 2.10 1.39
CA SER A 275 13.07 0.69 1.32
C SER A 275 12.34 0.40 0.01
N ARG A 276 12.81 -0.61 -0.73
CA ARG A 276 12.12 -1.00 -1.97
C ARG A 276 10.67 -1.40 -1.69
N PRO A 277 9.72 -1.12 -2.61
CA PRO A 277 8.28 -1.34 -2.40
C PRO A 277 7.90 -2.83 -2.48
N ASP A 278 8.35 -3.60 -1.49
CA ASP A 278 8.12 -5.04 -1.32
C ASP A 278 7.21 -5.29 -0.12
N MET A 279 5.95 -5.65 -0.37
CA MET A 279 4.94 -5.88 0.68
C MET A 279 5.21 -7.16 1.49
N LEU A 280 5.95 -8.13 0.96
CA LEU A 280 6.34 -9.31 1.74
C LEU A 280 7.37 -8.94 2.82
N GLU A 281 8.33 -8.08 2.48
CA GLU A 281 9.28 -7.55 3.46
C GLU A 281 8.57 -6.64 4.48
N GLU A 282 7.57 -5.88 4.06
CA GLU A 282 6.78 -5.02 4.96
C GLU A 282 5.96 -5.83 5.96
N LEU A 283 5.30 -6.91 5.51
CA LEU A 283 4.62 -7.86 6.39
C LEU A 283 5.54 -8.44 7.46
N LYS A 284 6.75 -8.88 7.06
CA LYS A 284 7.75 -9.43 8.00
C LYS A 284 8.21 -8.39 9.01
N ALA A 285 8.42 -7.15 8.57
CA ALA A 285 8.79 -6.05 9.45
C ALA A 285 7.68 -5.71 10.43
N ALA A 286 6.43 -5.60 9.98
CA ALA A 286 5.26 -5.35 10.82
C ALA A 286 5.11 -6.43 11.90
N TYR A 287 5.19 -7.71 11.50
CA TYR A 287 5.08 -8.84 12.43
C TYR A 287 6.23 -8.86 13.45
N ARG A 288 7.47 -8.64 13.00
CA ARG A 288 8.67 -8.65 13.84
C ARG A 288 8.68 -7.50 14.84
N LEU A 289 8.47 -6.27 14.36
CA LEU A 289 8.55 -5.05 15.18
C LEU A 289 7.41 -5.00 16.23
N SER A 290 6.24 -5.48 15.89
CA SER A 290 5.11 -5.55 16.82
C SER A 290 5.38 -6.39 18.07
N LYS A 291 6.30 -7.38 18.00
CA LYS A 291 6.62 -8.25 19.16
C LYS A 291 7.05 -7.48 20.39
N ALA A 292 7.82 -6.40 20.21
CA ALA A 292 8.27 -5.55 21.33
C ALA A 292 7.14 -4.75 21.99
N LYS A 293 5.96 -4.69 21.37
CA LYS A 293 4.78 -3.93 21.79
C LYS A 293 3.58 -4.82 22.16
N GLY A 294 3.82 -6.12 22.40
CA GLY A 294 2.78 -7.09 22.72
C GLY A 294 2.39 -8.01 21.56
N GLY A 295 2.87 -7.72 20.35
CA GLY A 295 2.69 -8.57 19.17
C GLY A 295 1.35 -8.45 18.49
N ILE A 296 1.30 -8.89 17.25
CA ILE A 296 0.10 -9.13 16.44
C ILE A 296 0.16 -10.54 15.87
N THR A 297 -0.99 -11.13 15.58
CA THR A 297 -1.08 -12.46 14.98
C THR A 297 -0.67 -12.45 13.50
N PRO A 298 -0.28 -13.59 12.91
CA PRO A 298 -0.07 -13.69 11.47
C PRO A 298 -1.29 -13.25 10.66
N LEU A 299 -2.50 -13.59 11.10
CA LEU A 299 -3.74 -13.18 10.45
C LEU A 299 -3.93 -11.67 10.45
N GLU A 300 -3.77 -11.03 11.60
CA GLU A 300 -3.83 -9.57 11.70
C GLU A 300 -2.79 -8.93 10.78
N THR A 301 -1.55 -9.44 10.78
CA THR A 301 -0.48 -8.92 9.91
C THR A 301 -0.87 -8.93 8.43
N VAL A 302 -1.39 -10.06 7.93
CA VAL A 302 -1.76 -10.17 6.51
C VAL A 302 -2.99 -9.32 6.20
N ARG A 303 -3.92 -9.15 7.15
CA ARG A 303 -5.06 -8.23 7.00
C ARG A 303 -4.61 -6.78 6.78
N LEU A 304 -3.54 -6.32 7.43
CA LEU A 304 -3.02 -4.95 7.22
C LEU A 304 -2.67 -4.68 5.75
N ALA A 305 -2.05 -5.66 5.08
CA ALA A 305 -1.60 -5.53 3.69
C ALA A 305 -2.68 -5.88 2.66
N SER A 306 -3.79 -6.48 3.06
CA SER A 306 -4.84 -6.93 2.15
C SER A 306 -6.15 -6.19 2.37
N PHE A 307 -6.98 -6.63 3.30
CA PHE A 307 -8.31 -6.08 3.54
C PHE A 307 -8.28 -4.62 4.02
N SER A 308 -7.40 -4.29 4.98
CA SER A 308 -7.29 -2.92 5.50
C SER A 308 -6.74 -1.95 4.46
N GLY A 309 -5.75 -2.36 3.66
CA GLY A 309 -5.24 -1.55 2.56
C GLY A 309 -6.32 -1.23 1.51
N ARG A 310 -7.20 -2.20 1.20
CA ARG A 310 -8.37 -1.97 0.33
C ARG A 310 -9.33 -0.93 0.92
N LYS A 311 -9.51 -0.91 2.25
CA LYS A 311 -10.35 0.08 2.93
C LYS A 311 -9.75 1.49 2.84
N VAL A 312 -8.43 1.63 2.88
CA VAL A 312 -7.74 2.91 2.64
C VAL A 312 -8.01 3.43 1.23
N LEU A 313 -7.91 2.55 0.21
CA LEU A 313 -8.16 2.90 -1.18
C LEU A 313 -9.64 3.26 -1.46
N ASN A 314 -10.56 2.59 -0.79
CA ASN A 314 -12.00 2.72 -0.99
C ASN A 314 -12.67 3.26 0.28
N ALA A 315 -12.30 4.46 0.73
CA ALA A 315 -12.78 5.04 1.98
C ALA A 315 -14.32 5.00 2.16
N ASN A 316 -15.09 4.81 1.08
CA ASN A 316 -16.55 4.69 1.08
C ASN A 316 -17.06 3.31 0.59
N GLY A 317 -16.17 2.33 0.36
CA GLY A 317 -16.54 1.01 -0.21
C GLY A 317 -16.69 -0.09 0.85
N ASN A 318 -17.65 -0.99 0.62
CA ASN A 318 -17.74 -2.23 1.40
C ASN A 318 -16.54 -3.13 1.11
N ILE A 319 -15.93 -3.68 2.15
CA ILE A 319 -14.92 -4.73 2.01
C ILE A 319 -15.68 -6.03 1.77
N THR A 320 -15.40 -6.70 0.64
CA THR A 320 -15.82 -8.08 0.47
C THR A 320 -15.01 -8.94 1.43
N THR A 321 -15.69 -9.71 2.27
CA THR A 321 -15.06 -10.60 3.25
C THR A 321 -14.70 -11.96 2.66
N GLU A 322 -15.22 -12.28 1.48
CA GLU A 322 -15.02 -13.52 0.74
C GLU A 322 -14.20 -13.27 -0.53
N ILE A 323 -13.55 -14.30 -1.04
CA ILE A 323 -12.83 -14.27 -2.32
C ILE A 323 -13.83 -14.58 -3.45
N ASP A 324 -13.84 -13.72 -4.47
CA ASP A 324 -14.63 -13.89 -5.70
C ASP A 324 -13.72 -14.15 -6.91
N VAL A 325 -14.26 -14.74 -7.96
CA VAL A 325 -13.54 -15.04 -9.22
C VAL A 325 -12.99 -13.78 -9.90
N LYS A 326 -13.57 -12.62 -9.66
CA LYS A 326 -13.16 -11.32 -10.22
C LYS A 326 -12.18 -10.55 -9.35
N ASP A 327 -11.85 -11.08 -8.18
CA ASP A 327 -10.92 -10.41 -7.26
C ASP A 327 -9.51 -10.39 -7.82
N ASP A 328 -8.76 -9.37 -7.35
CA ASP A 328 -7.32 -9.39 -7.49
C ASP A 328 -6.73 -10.24 -6.37
N LEU A 329 -6.03 -11.32 -6.74
CA LEU A 329 -5.52 -12.32 -5.82
C LEU A 329 -4.02 -12.55 -6.04
N ALA A 330 -3.34 -13.01 -4.99
CA ALA A 330 -2.00 -13.58 -5.08
C ALA A 330 -2.03 -15.06 -4.70
N VAL A 331 -1.48 -15.91 -5.56
CA VAL A 331 -1.26 -17.35 -5.29
C VAL A 331 0.16 -17.50 -4.76
N ILE A 332 0.31 -17.85 -3.50
CA ILE A 332 1.59 -17.86 -2.80
C ILE A 332 1.94 -19.30 -2.38
N GLY A 333 2.97 -19.87 -2.98
CA GLY A 333 3.46 -21.21 -2.65
C GLY A 333 4.02 -21.25 -1.23
N MET A 334 3.39 -22.05 -0.36
CA MET A 334 3.80 -22.26 1.02
C MET A 334 3.90 -23.76 1.29
N GLY A 335 4.93 -24.17 2.02
CA GLY A 335 5.22 -25.59 2.28
C GLY A 335 4.76 -26.11 3.63
N GLY A 336 4.50 -25.23 4.60
CA GLY A 336 4.20 -25.57 5.97
C GLY A 336 2.71 -25.79 6.26
N ASP A 337 2.42 -26.23 7.48
CA ASP A 337 1.05 -26.45 7.95
C ASP A 337 0.37 -25.14 8.44
N ASP A 338 1.16 -24.11 8.72
CA ASP A 338 0.70 -22.76 9.07
C ASP A 338 1.10 -21.74 8.00
N PRO A 339 0.33 -21.64 6.91
CA PRO A 339 0.70 -20.82 5.76
C PRO A 339 0.76 -19.31 6.06
N LEU A 340 -0.01 -18.82 7.05
CA LEU A 340 0.07 -17.40 7.43
C LEU A 340 1.35 -17.10 8.20
N ARG A 341 1.73 -17.97 9.12
CA ARG A 341 2.99 -17.82 9.86
C ARG A 341 4.19 -17.87 8.92
N ASP A 342 4.20 -18.82 7.99
CA ASP A 342 5.24 -18.93 6.97
C ASP A 342 5.30 -17.64 6.15
N LEU A 343 4.16 -17.10 5.72
CA LEU A 343 4.09 -15.88 4.93
C LEU A 343 4.73 -14.69 5.66
N VAL A 344 4.40 -14.48 6.93
CA VAL A 344 4.88 -13.32 7.71
C VAL A 344 6.26 -13.52 8.34
N THR A 345 6.90 -14.69 8.16
CA THR A 345 8.25 -14.95 8.70
C THR A 345 9.29 -15.22 7.62
N VAL A 346 8.94 -16.02 6.60
CA VAL A 346 9.87 -16.47 5.56
C VAL A 346 9.39 -16.20 4.13
N GLY A 347 8.21 -15.60 3.96
CA GLY A 347 7.66 -15.26 2.64
C GLY A 347 8.63 -14.43 1.81
N ARG A 348 8.82 -14.81 0.53
CA ARG A 348 9.71 -14.16 -0.43
C ARG A 348 9.04 -14.05 -1.80
N SER A 349 9.58 -13.20 -2.65
CA SER A 349 9.07 -13.02 -4.01
C SER A 349 9.01 -14.32 -4.82
N GLU A 350 9.92 -15.27 -4.60
CA GLU A 350 9.91 -16.59 -5.26
C GLU A 350 8.71 -17.45 -4.86
N ASN A 351 8.07 -17.14 -3.75
CA ASN A 351 6.85 -17.83 -3.32
C ASN A 351 5.62 -17.37 -4.12
N ILE A 352 5.62 -16.19 -4.74
CA ILE A 352 4.52 -15.74 -5.59
C ILE A 352 4.51 -16.61 -6.84
N LYS A 353 3.48 -17.43 -7.01
CA LYS A 353 3.30 -18.35 -8.16
C LYS A 353 2.48 -17.73 -9.27
N ALA A 354 1.46 -16.97 -8.89
CA ALA A 354 0.63 -16.24 -9.85
C ALA A 354 0.01 -15.00 -9.20
N LEU A 355 -0.33 -14.03 -10.04
CA LEU A 355 -1.24 -12.94 -9.71
C LEU A 355 -2.49 -13.09 -10.53
N VAL A 356 -3.63 -12.87 -9.90
CA VAL A 356 -4.95 -12.78 -10.56
C VAL A 356 -5.35 -11.32 -10.57
N ARG A 357 -5.80 -10.81 -11.72
CA ARG A 357 -6.34 -9.46 -11.87
C ARG A 357 -7.64 -9.50 -12.63
N GLY A 358 -8.73 -9.11 -11.97
CA GLY A 358 -10.07 -9.19 -12.57
C GLY A 358 -10.39 -10.58 -13.12
N GLY A 359 -9.96 -11.63 -12.41
CA GLY A 359 -10.14 -13.02 -12.81
C GLY A 359 -9.10 -13.57 -13.79
N LYS A 360 -8.24 -12.74 -14.39
CA LYS A 360 -7.17 -13.19 -15.29
C LYS A 360 -5.91 -13.54 -14.53
N VAL A 361 -5.35 -14.71 -14.81
CA VAL A 361 -4.18 -15.27 -14.13
C VAL A 361 -2.91 -14.99 -14.92
N ARG A 362 -1.90 -14.51 -14.21
CA ARG A 362 -0.54 -14.30 -14.73
C ARG A 362 0.43 -15.15 -13.90
N TRP A 363 0.87 -16.25 -14.48
CA TRP A 363 1.83 -17.13 -13.86
C TRP A 363 3.24 -16.49 -13.85
N ARG A 364 3.97 -16.78 -12.79
CA ARG A 364 5.41 -16.46 -12.76
C ARG A 364 6.22 -17.65 -13.26
N SER A 365 7.05 -17.37 -14.22
CA SER A 365 8.09 -18.28 -14.71
C SER A 365 9.24 -18.44 -13.70
#